data_060ad3b61283f6364d63f70d7213219c
#
_entry.id   060ad3b61283f6364d63f70d7213219c
#
_cell.length_a   1.000
_cell.length_b   1.000
_cell.length_c   1.000
_cell.angle_alpha   90.00
_cell.angle_beta   90.00
_cell.angle_gamma   90.00
#
_symmetry.space_group_name_H-M   'P 1'
#
loop_
_entity.id
_entity.type
_entity.pdbx_description
1 polymer ?
#
loop_
_entity_poly.entity_id
_entity_poly.type
_entity_poly.pdbx_seq_one_letter_code
_entity_poly.pdbx_strand_id
1 'polypeptide(L)'
;MLRKRFIGLLMVLGMFAVLMVGCSGGDEEGTGGEESGLSGQVIVDGSGTVYPLMAHIAENYMVEQGGDVSVQVGRAGSSAGFKMFIPGETDFSDASRQIKDTEIEQLEEQGKAMGENVLEIELAYDGLTMVINPENDWATEMTEEEVISMYISGQYDDEDQVLWSDVREGWPEEEVQFYGPNENHGTYEFFYEVILEEQDMVKTATLEQEYSTLVDQVSKDKNAIAFFGYGYYESNTDKITAVKVDFGDGPVEPSLETIGKELDYAPFTRLVYTYLNMDYAKEKPQVLDFAKFIVSEQGAPKLASENGFAPLPDEKYEEYRNILNEIE
;
A
#
# COMPACT_ATOMS: atom_id res chain seq x y z
N MET A 1 -41.04 -33.49 -41.52
CA MET A 1 -40.51 -34.82 -41.93
C MET A 1 -39.39 -35.15 -40.93
N LEU A 2 -39.66 -35.96 -39.88
CA LEU A 2 -39.43 -37.41 -39.76
C LEU A 2 -37.99 -37.80 -40.13
N ARG A 3 -37.18 -38.38 -39.27
CA ARG A 3 -37.19 -39.61 -38.46
C ARG A 3 -35.95 -39.63 -37.56
N LYS A 4 -35.97 -39.82 -36.22
CA LYS A 4 -36.00 -41.07 -35.43
C LYS A 4 -34.95 -42.11 -35.81
N ARG A 5 -34.06 -42.48 -34.83
CA ARG A 5 -33.82 -43.82 -34.22
C ARG A 5 -32.46 -43.78 -33.46
N PHE A 6 -32.34 -43.98 -32.18
CA PHE A 6 -32.59 -45.09 -31.25
C PHE A 6 -31.45 -46.15 -31.22
N ILE A 7 -31.00 -46.50 -29.97
CA ILE A 7 -30.39 -47.72 -29.46
C ILE A 7 -28.85 -47.75 -29.54
N GLY A 8 -28.03 -48.04 -28.52
CA GLY A 8 -28.21 -49.03 -27.50
C GLY A 8 -27.19 -48.98 -26.35
N LEU A 9 -27.67 -49.45 -25.29
CA LEU A 9 -27.15 -49.79 -23.98
C LEU A 9 -26.18 -50.97 -24.06
N LEU A 10 -25.02 -50.91 -23.35
CA LEU A 10 -24.39 -52.15 -22.84
C LEU A 10 -23.58 -51.84 -21.56
N MET A 11 -24.11 -52.38 -20.48
CA MET A 11 -23.45 -52.61 -19.17
C MET A 11 -22.37 -53.68 -19.33
N VAL A 12 -21.18 -53.46 -18.76
CA VAL A 12 -20.32 -54.57 -18.33
C VAL A 12 -19.81 -54.28 -16.92
N LEU A 13 -20.35 -55.04 -16.00
CA LEU A 13 -19.88 -55.17 -14.63
C LEU A 13 -18.66 -56.10 -14.63
N GLY A 14 -17.55 -55.67 -14.03
CA GLY A 14 -16.35 -56.47 -13.86
C GLY A 14 -15.72 -56.25 -12.49
N MET A 15 -16.15 -57.08 -11.54
CA MET A 15 -15.65 -57.22 -10.17
C MET A 15 -14.32 -58.02 -10.22
N PHE A 16 -13.19 -57.47 -9.69
CA PHE A 16 -12.07 -58.32 -9.27
C PHE A 16 -11.46 -57.85 -7.96
N ALA A 17 -11.25 -58.87 -7.13
CA ALA A 17 -10.90 -58.79 -5.72
C ALA A 17 -9.39 -58.66 -5.49
N VAL A 18 -9.06 -57.96 -4.44
CA VAL A 18 -8.03 -58.14 -3.39
C VAL A 18 -6.80 -59.03 -3.73
N LEU A 19 -5.61 -58.44 -3.63
CA LEU A 19 -4.44 -59.13 -3.06
C LEU A 19 -3.63 -58.12 -2.24
N MET A 20 -3.66 -58.35 -0.90
CA MET A 20 -2.68 -57.81 0.04
C MET A 20 -1.36 -58.54 -0.16
N VAL A 21 -0.25 -57.80 -0.34
CA VAL A 21 1.09 -58.31 -0.02
C VAL A 21 1.80 -57.17 0.72
N GLY A 22 2.03 -57.36 2.01
CA GLY A 22 2.94 -56.55 2.80
C GLY A 22 4.38 -57.04 2.62
N CYS A 23 5.35 -56.10 2.66
CA CYS A 23 6.76 -56.32 3.11
C CYS A 23 7.34 -54.91 3.32
N SER A 24 7.49 -54.50 4.52
CA SER A 24 8.72 -54.40 5.34
C SER A 24 9.90 -53.64 4.70
N GLY A 25 10.23 -52.49 5.31
CA GLY A 25 11.61 -52.07 5.59
C GLY A 25 12.25 -51.13 4.59
N GLY A 26 12.44 -49.89 4.99
CA GLY A 26 13.35 -48.95 4.39
C GLY A 26 13.16 -47.56 5.06
N ASP A 27 13.94 -47.32 6.12
CA ASP A 27 14.06 -46.00 6.73
C ASP A 27 14.74 -45.08 5.73
N GLU A 28 13.98 -44.23 5.07
CA GLU A 28 14.49 -42.96 4.54
C GLU A 28 13.99 -41.86 5.46
N GLU A 29 14.91 -41.29 6.24
CA GLU A 29 14.74 -40.02 6.91
C GLU A 29 14.47 -38.94 5.83
N GLY A 30 13.21 -38.78 5.48
CA GLY A 30 12.70 -37.58 4.85
C GLY A 30 12.79 -36.46 5.90
N THR A 31 13.58 -35.44 5.64
CA THR A 31 13.51 -34.17 6.33
C THR A 31 12.09 -33.63 6.16
N GLY A 32 11.21 -34.01 7.08
CA GLY A 32 9.87 -33.45 7.19
C GLY A 32 10.01 -32.01 7.66
N GLY A 33 9.80 -31.07 6.76
CA GLY A 33 9.30 -29.76 7.18
C GLY A 33 8.01 -30.05 7.96
N GLU A 34 7.90 -29.54 9.15
CA GLU A 34 6.64 -29.55 9.89
C GLU A 34 5.59 -28.88 8.97
N GLU A 35 4.65 -29.68 8.46
CA GLU A 35 3.43 -29.15 7.84
C GLU A 35 2.79 -28.29 8.92
N SER A 36 2.68 -26.99 8.73
CA SER A 36 2.15 -26.03 9.71
C SER A 36 0.72 -26.36 10.12
N GLY A 37 0.06 -27.22 9.41
CA GLY A 37 -1.34 -27.60 9.64
C GLY A 37 -2.34 -26.45 9.47
N LEU A 38 -1.86 -25.26 9.10
CA LEU A 38 -2.67 -24.09 8.83
C LEU A 38 -3.27 -24.18 7.43
N SER A 39 -4.55 -23.85 7.32
CA SER A 39 -5.26 -23.79 6.04
C SER A 39 -6.37 -22.74 6.10
N GLY A 40 -6.79 -22.26 4.93
CA GLY A 40 -7.90 -21.33 4.84
C GLY A 40 -7.56 -20.06 4.10
N GLN A 41 -8.40 -19.04 4.27
CA GLN A 41 -8.29 -17.78 3.57
C GLN A 41 -8.07 -16.63 4.56
N VAL A 42 -7.27 -15.65 4.13
CA VAL A 42 -7.12 -14.33 4.74
C VAL A 42 -7.55 -13.29 3.71
N ILE A 43 -8.37 -12.34 4.12
CA ILE A 43 -8.89 -11.28 3.26
C ILE A 43 -8.38 -9.93 3.76
N VAL A 44 -7.64 -9.24 2.91
CA VAL A 44 -7.12 -7.89 3.13
C VAL A 44 -7.70 -6.99 2.04
N ASP A 45 -8.18 -5.81 2.37
CA ASP A 45 -8.54 -4.78 1.39
C ASP A 45 -8.22 -3.40 1.95
N GLY A 46 -8.12 -2.39 1.10
CA GLY A 46 -7.90 -1.02 1.52
C GLY A 46 -7.01 -0.21 0.60
N SER A 47 -6.03 0.46 1.18
CA SER A 47 -5.19 1.45 0.52
C SER A 47 -4.45 0.93 -0.73
N GLY A 48 -4.64 1.61 -1.85
CA GLY A 48 -3.84 1.38 -3.07
C GLY A 48 -2.35 1.71 -2.89
N THR A 49 -2.01 2.61 -1.98
CA THR A 49 -0.62 2.94 -1.63
C THR A 49 0.06 1.78 -0.90
N VAL A 50 -0.63 1.14 0.04
CA VAL A 50 -0.10 0.00 0.85
C VAL A 50 -0.09 -1.30 0.04
N TYR A 51 -0.96 -1.41 -0.96
CA TYR A 51 -1.16 -2.63 -1.75
C TYR A 51 0.13 -3.30 -2.25
N PRO A 52 1.14 -2.60 -2.84
CA PRO A 52 2.36 -3.26 -3.30
C PRO A 52 3.11 -3.95 -2.18
N LEU A 53 3.25 -3.31 -1.03
CA LEU A 53 3.91 -3.87 0.15
C LEU A 53 3.12 -5.06 0.70
N MET A 54 1.82 -4.92 0.92
CA MET A 54 1.00 -5.99 1.48
C MET A 54 0.89 -7.19 0.54
N ALA A 55 0.80 -6.98 -0.76
CA ALA A 55 0.80 -8.05 -1.76
C ALA A 55 2.12 -8.82 -1.77
N HIS A 56 3.26 -8.13 -1.63
CA HIS A 56 4.58 -8.76 -1.54
C HIS A 56 4.74 -9.56 -0.24
N ILE A 57 4.26 -9.02 0.89
CA ILE A 57 4.21 -9.75 2.18
C ILE A 57 3.35 -11.02 2.04
N ALA A 58 2.16 -10.90 1.44
CA ALA A 58 1.23 -12.00 1.25
C ALA A 58 1.83 -13.10 0.34
N GLU A 59 2.52 -12.72 -0.73
CA GLU A 59 3.20 -13.68 -1.63
C GLU A 59 4.28 -14.47 -0.88
N ASN A 60 5.16 -13.79 -0.15
CA ASN A 60 6.21 -14.45 0.63
C ASN A 60 5.62 -15.37 1.71
N TYR A 61 4.58 -14.93 2.41
CA TYR A 61 3.88 -15.76 3.41
C TYR A 61 3.27 -17.01 2.79
N MET A 62 2.53 -16.88 1.68
CA MET A 62 1.93 -18.04 1.00
C MET A 62 2.98 -19.06 0.51
N VAL A 63 4.14 -18.58 0.08
CA VAL A 63 5.27 -19.46 -0.30
C VAL A 63 5.81 -20.20 0.92
N GLU A 64 5.97 -19.53 2.07
CA GLU A 64 6.44 -20.15 3.32
C GLU A 64 5.45 -21.20 3.84
N GLN A 65 4.12 -20.95 3.74
CA GLN A 65 3.07 -21.88 4.15
C GLN A 65 2.82 -23.03 3.16
N GLY A 66 3.59 -23.14 2.08
CA GLY A 66 3.44 -24.24 1.11
C GLY A 66 2.14 -24.21 0.30
N GLY A 67 1.37 -23.11 0.36
CA GLY A 67 0.16 -22.87 -0.42
C GLY A 67 -1.16 -23.36 0.20
N ASP A 68 -1.15 -23.85 1.43
CA ASP A 68 -2.36 -24.28 2.14
C ASP A 68 -3.19 -23.11 2.68
N VAL A 69 -2.57 -21.94 2.87
CA VAL A 69 -3.21 -20.66 3.19
C VAL A 69 -3.25 -19.77 1.95
N SER A 70 -4.40 -19.16 1.68
CA SER A 70 -4.59 -18.19 0.61
C SER A 70 -4.79 -16.80 1.20
N VAL A 71 -3.96 -15.83 0.82
CA VAL A 71 -4.13 -14.42 1.19
C VAL A 71 -4.59 -13.65 -0.04
N GLN A 72 -5.74 -12.99 0.06
CA GLN A 72 -6.26 -12.11 -0.98
C GLN A 72 -6.05 -10.66 -0.54
N VAL A 73 -5.42 -9.84 -1.39
CA VAL A 73 -5.16 -8.43 -1.13
C VAL A 73 -5.89 -7.58 -2.17
N GLY A 74 -6.82 -6.73 -1.70
CA GLY A 74 -7.53 -5.74 -2.51
C GLY A 74 -6.87 -4.36 -2.43
N ARG A 75 -7.35 -3.42 -3.27
CA ARG A 75 -6.87 -2.04 -3.32
C ARG A 75 -8.01 -1.03 -3.55
N ALA A 76 -9.10 -1.17 -2.82
CA ALA A 76 -10.30 -0.36 -3.02
C ALA A 76 -10.15 1.11 -2.53
N GLY A 77 -9.09 1.41 -1.78
CA GLY A 77 -8.82 2.68 -1.09
C GLY A 77 -9.09 2.58 0.41
N SER A 78 -8.40 3.41 1.23
CA SER A 78 -8.48 3.35 2.71
C SER A 78 -9.91 3.44 3.23
N SER A 79 -10.69 4.41 2.77
CA SER A 79 -12.10 4.57 3.18
C SER A 79 -13.01 3.43 2.74
N ALA A 80 -12.75 2.83 1.57
CA ALA A 80 -13.50 1.66 1.11
C ALA A 80 -13.11 0.40 1.91
N GLY A 81 -11.83 0.25 2.23
CA GLY A 81 -11.33 -0.80 3.11
C GLY A 81 -12.03 -0.79 4.47
N PHE A 82 -12.11 0.36 5.14
CA PHE A 82 -12.83 0.47 6.41
C PHE A 82 -14.32 0.15 6.30
N LYS A 83 -14.98 0.50 5.18
CA LYS A 83 -16.39 0.14 4.96
C LYS A 83 -16.61 -1.36 4.86
N MET A 84 -15.62 -2.13 4.42
CA MET A 84 -15.66 -3.61 4.39
C MET A 84 -15.21 -4.20 5.74
N PHE A 85 -14.21 -3.61 6.38
CA PHE A 85 -13.60 -4.08 7.61
C PHE A 85 -14.52 -3.92 8.83
N ILE A 86 -15.16 -2.78 8.98
CA ILE A 86 -16.02 -2.47 10.13
C ILE A 86 -17.14 -3.51 10.28
N PRO A 87 -17.93 -3.88 9.24
CA PRO A 87 -18.91 -4.95 9.34
C PRO A 87 -18.30 -6.36 9.42
N GLY A 88 -16.99 -6.52 9.24
CA GLY A 88 -16.30 -7.81 9.34
C GLY A 88 -16.26 -8.60 8.02
N GLU A 89 -16.32 -7.91 6.88
CA GLU A 89 -16.20 -8.58 5.58
C GLU A 89 -14.74 -8.90 5.20
N THR A 90 -13.77 -8.22 5.86
CA THR A 90 -12.33 -8.48 5.72
C THR A 90 -11.69 -8.78 7.08
N ASP A 91 -10.56 -9.50 7.07
CA ASP A 91 -9.76 -9.80 8.25
C ASP A 91 -8.81 -8.64 8.59
N PHE A 92 -8.38 -7.91 7.55
CA PHE A 92 -7.53 -6.73 7.64
C PHE A 92 -8.06 -5.58 6.78
N SER A 93 -7.70 -4.35 7.18
CA SER A 93 -7.88 -3.15 6.38
C SER A 93 -6.58 -2.38 6.26
N ASP A 94 -6.05 -2.25 5.05
CA ASP A 94 -4.88 -1.42 4.79
C ASP A 94 -5.27 0.04 4.66
N ALA A 95 -4.46 0.93 5.24
CA ALA A 95 -4.72 2.36 5.20
C ALA A 95 -3.44 3.19 5.06
N SER A 96 -3.53 4.27 4.30
CA SER A 96 -2.48 5.29 4.15
C SER A 96 -2.72 6.53 5.01
N ARG A 97 -3.62 6.40 5.97
CA ARG A 97 -3.95 7.34 7.03
C ARG A 97 -4.43 6.60 8.27
N GLN A 98 -4.42 7.27 9.40
CA GLN A 98 -5.08 6.73 10.58
C GLN A 98 -6.59 6.59 10.36
N ILE A 99 -7.19 5.65 11.09
CA ILE A 99 -8.66 5.50 11.14
C ILE A 99 -9.28 6.80 11.63
N LYS A 100 -10.37 7.26 10.98
CA LYS A 100 -11.06 8.52 11.34
C LYS A 100 -11.96 8.31 12.57
N ASP A 101 -12.19 9.36 13.33
CA ASP A 101 -13.09 9.33 14.49
C ASP A 101 -14.49 8.79 14.12
N THR A 102 -15.01 9.17 12.94
CA THR A 102 -16.29 8.67 12.43
C THR A 102 -16.28 7.17 12.10
N GLU A 103 -15.12 6.61 11.75
CA GLU A 103 -14.96 5.17 11.51
C GLU A 103 -14.83 4.42 12.85
N ILE A 104 -14.18 5.05 13.86
CA ILE A 104 -14.14 4.54 15.24
C ILE A 104 -15.54 4.51 15.85
N GLU A 105 -16.33 5.58 15.70
CA GLU A 105 -17.73 5.62 16.15
C GLU A 105 -18.54 4.46 15.53
N GLN A 106 -18.35 4.15 14.24
CA GLN A 106 -19.03 3.03 13.59
C GLN A 106 -18.58 1.66 14.13
N LEU A 107 -17.31 1.50 14.55
CA LEU A 107 -16.85 0.31 15.26
C LEU A 107 -17.53 0.17 16.62
N GLU A 108 -17.62 1.27 17.38
CA GLU A 108 -18.24 1.28 18.69
C GLU A 108 -19.76 0.97 18.63
N GLU A 109 -20.47 1.45 17.60
CA GLU A 109 -21.87 1.11 17.32
C GLU A 109 -22.08 -0.40 17.12
N GLN A 110 -21.03 -1.12 16.69
CA GLN A 110 -21.04 -2.58 16.55
C GLN A 110 -20.49 -3.31 17.79
N GLY A 111 -20.22 -2.57 18.88
CA GLY A 111 -19.67 -3.11 20.11
C GLY A 111 -18.20 -3.53 20.01
N LYS A 112 -17.46 -2.94 19.09
CA LYS A 112 -16.01 -3.16 18.89
C LYS A 112 -15.24 -1.93 19.36
N ALA A 113 -14.06 -2.15 19.93
CA ALA A 113 -13.17 -1.08 20.40
C ALA A 113 -11.75 -1.24 19.85
N MET A 114 -11.11 -0.09 19.59
CA MET A 114 -9.68 -0.07 19.28
C MET A 114 -8.87 -0.61 20.47
N GLY A 115 -7.86 -1.41 20.18
CA GLY A 115 -7.02 -2.07 21.18
C GLY A 115 -7.60 -3.34 21.80
N GLU A 116 -8.92 -3.61 21.64
CA GLU A 116 -9.58 -4.84 22.13
C GLU A 116 -10.02 -5.76 20.99
N ASN A 117 -10.79 -5.22 20.03
CA ASN A 117 -11.32 -5.94 18.89
C ASN A 117 -10.60 -5.57 17.57
N VAL A 118 -9.91 -4.43 17.55
CA VAL A 118 -9.15 -3.94 16.41
C VAL A 118 -7.77 -3.53 16.86
N LEU A 119 -6.73 -4.11 16.24
CA LEU A 119 -5.33 -3.70 16.44
C LEU A 119 -4.88 -2.86 15.25
N GLU A 120 -4.48 -1.61 15.51
CA GLU A 120 -3.75 -0.79 14.56
C GLU A 120 -2.29 -1.22 14.54
N ILE A 121 -1.78 -1.56 13.36
CA ILE A 121 -0.39 -1.92 13.13
C ILE A 121 0.21 -0.91 12.15
N GLU A 122 1.16 -0.12 12.61
CA GLU A 122 2.00 0.71 11.74
C GLU A 122 2.90 -0.21 10.92
N LEU A 123 2.91 -0.04 9.59
CA LEU A 123 3.69 -0.89 8.69
C LEU A 123 5.03 -0.26 8.31
N ALA A 124 5.02 1.02 7.94
CA ALA A 124 6.19 1.73 7.43
C ALA A 124 5.89 3.24 7.30
N TYR A 125 6.91 4.02 6.95
CA TYR A 125 6.76 5.41 6.51
C TYR A 125 6.69 5.51 4.99
N ASP A 126 5.74 6.29 4.48
CA ASP A 126 5.63 6.70 3.08
C ASP A 126 6.03 8.17 2.94
N GLY A 127 6.93 8.48 2.01
CA GLY A 127 7.34 9.84 1.70
C GLY A 127 6.63 10.37 0.47
N LEU A 128 5.96 11.52 0.58
CA LEU A 128 5.44 12.25 -0.56
C LEU A 128 6.60 12.87 -1.32
N THR A 129 6.79 12.50 -2.56
CA THR A 129 7.91 12.96 -3.40
C THR A 129 7.39 13.83 -4.53
N MET A 130 7.86 15.08 -4.57
CA MET A 130 7.66 15.94 -5.73
C MET A 130 8.62 15.53 -6.82
N VAL A 131 8.14 15.40 -8.05
CA VAL A 131 8.97 14.98 -9.19
C VAL A 131 8.79 15.87 -10.39
N ILE A 132 9.86 16.05 -11.15
CA ILE A 132 9.94 16.87 -12.35
C ILE A 132 10.59 16.07 -13.49
N ASN A 133 10.47 16.62 -14.70
CA ASN A 133 11.22 16.10 -15.85
C ASN A 133 12.74 16.31 -15.64
N PRO A 134 13.62 15.36 -16.03
CA PRO A 134 15.06 15.51 -15.89
C PRO A 134 15.67 16.70 -16.66
N GLU A 135 14.98 17.24 -17.67
CA GLU A 135 15.42 18.42 -18.41
C GLU A 135 14.99 19.75 -17.71
N ASN A 136 14.19 19.68 -16.64
CA ASN A 136 13.86 20.81 -15.80
C ASN A 136 15.02 21.07 -14.84
N ASP A 137 15.87 22.03 -15.18
CA ASP A 137 17.09 22.37 -14.43
C ASP A 137 16.90 23.55 -13.46
N TRP A 138 15.70 24.13 -13.38
CA TRP A 138 15.40 25.28 -12.52
C TRP A 138 14.65 24.91 -11.23
N ALA A 139 13.78 23.91 -11.24
CA ALA A 139 12.97 23.54 -10.08
C ALA A 139 13.49 22.29 -9.33
N THR A 140 14.79 22.03 -9.38
CA THR A 140 15.43 20.90 -8.68
C THR A 140 15.44 21.03 -7.16
N GLU A 141 15.26 22.27 -6.66
CA GLU A 141 15.16 22.60 -5.24
C GLU A 141 14.04 23.63 -5.05
N MET A 142 13.08 23.35 -4.17
CA MET A 142 11.94 24.22 -3.87
C MET A 142 11.75 24.32 -2.35
N THR A 143 11.22 25.45 -1.88
CA THR A 143 10.76 25.53 -0.50
C THR A 143 9.40 24.81 -0.35
N GLU A 144 9.08 24.39 0.86
CA GLU A 144 7.75 23.85 1.19
C GLU A 144 6.63 24.81 0.78
N GLU A 145 6.80 26.13 1.06
CA GLU A 145 5.84 27.17 0.69
C GLU A 145 5.63 27.26 -0.83
N GLU A 146 6.69 27.16 -1.64
CA GLU A 146 6.58 27.17 -3.10
C GLU A 146 5.84 25.95 -3.62
N VAL A 147 6.15 24.75 -3.06
CA VAL A 147 5.44 23.51 -3.41
C VAL A 147 3.95 23.62 -3.09
N ILE A 148 3.61 24.07 -1.88
CA ILE A 148 2.21 24.15 -1.44
C ILE A 148 1.46 25.21 -2.24
N SER A 149 2.01 26.44 -2.31
CA SER A 149 1.32 27.57 -2.93
C SER A 149 1.03 27.36 -4.42
N MET A 150 1.94 26.72 -5.16
CA MET A 150 1.73 26.49 -6.59
C MET A 150 0.58 25.54 -6.93
N TYR A 151 0.21 24.65 -5.99
CA TYR A 151 -0.91 23.73 -6.15
C TYR A 151 -2.25 24.29 -5.66
N ILE A 152 -2.29 25.44 -4.98
CA ILE A 152 -3.52 26.02 -4.45
C ILE A 152 -4.22 26.85 -5.55
N SER A 153 -5.51 26.53 -5.80
CA SER A 153 -6.34 27.22 -6.79
C SER A 153 -6.50 28.70 -6.46
N GLY A 154 -6.36 29.56 -7.47
CA GLY A 154 -6.51 31.00 -7.34
C GLY A 154 -5.36 31.70 -6.61
N GLN A 155 -4.27 31.02 -6.30
CA GLN A 155 -3.11 31.61 -5.60
C GLN A 155 -2.33 32.60 -6.49
N TYR A 156 -2.15 32.25 -7.75
CA TYR A 156 -1.37 33.04 -8.71
C TYR A 156 -2.25 33.65 -9.80
N ASP A 157 -3.25 32.93 -10.28
CA ASP A 157 -4.16 33.33 -11.34
C ASP A 157 -5.57 32.75 -11.12
N ASP A 158 -6.64 33.52 -11.43
CA ASP A 158 -8.03 33.08 -11.25
C ASP A 158 -8.44 31.89 -12.13
N GLU A 159 -7.70 31.63 -13.22
CA GLU A 159 -7.88 30.49 -14.14
C GLU A 159 -6.94 29.32 -13.82
N ASP A 160 -6.09 29.45 -12.80
CA ASP A 160 -5.09 28.47 -12.36
C ASP A 160 -4.00 28.19 -13.44
N GLN A 161 -3.70 29.17 -14.30
CA GLN A 161 -2.60 29.11 -15.27
C GLN A 161 -1.32 29.64 -14.62
N VAL A 162 -0.67 28.80 -13.83
CA VAL A 162 0.54 29.15 -13.09
C VAL A 162 1.77 29.07 -14.01
N LEU A 163 2.58 30.13 -14.05
CA LEU A 163 3.88 30.10 -14.71
C LEU A 163 4.98 29.75 -13.71
N TRP A 164 6.06 29.11 -14.17
CA TRP A 164 7.23 28.87 -13.32
C TRP A 164 7.80 30.17 -12.73
N SER A 165 7.78 31.26 -13.51
CA SER A 165 8.19 32.60 -13.05
C SER A 165 7.29 33.20 -11.98
N ASP A 166 6.05 32.78 -11.84
CA ASP A 166 5.16 33.20 -10.76
C ASP A 166 5.55 32.55 -9.42
N VAL A 167 6.06 31.31 -9.46
CA VAL A 167 6.53 30.59 -8.30
C VAL A 167 7.84 31.16 -7.77
N ARG A 168 8.81 31.42 -8.68
CA ARG A 168 10.10 32.04 -8.29
C ARG A 168 10.62 32.96 -9.38
N GLU A 169 10.99 34.18 -8.99
CA GLU A 169 11.60 35.17 -9.90
C GLU A 169 12.89 34.59 -10.56
N GLY A 170 12.97 34.72 -11.87
CA GLY A 170 14.10 34.24 -12.67
C GLY A 170 13.92 32.84 -13.25
N TRP A 171 12.85 32.13 -12.90
CA TRP A 171 12.44 30.89 -13.56
C TRP A 171 11.76 31.18 -14.92
N PRO A 172 11.57 30.19 -15.79
CA PRO A 172 10.97 30.41 -17.11
C PRO A 172 9.57 31.00 -17.08
N GLU A 173 9.22 31.87 -18.04
CA GLU A 173 7.85 32.33 -18.29
C GLU A 173 7.08 31.28 -19.10
N GLU A 174 7.03 30.03 -18.59
CA GLU A 174 6.36 28.90 -19.20
C GLU A 174 5.33 28.33 -18.21
N GLU A 175 4.19 27.83 -18.73
CA GLU A 175 3.10 27.29 -17.92
C GLU A 175 3.51 25.98 -17.27
N VAL A 176 3.24 25.86 -15.96
CA VAL A 176 3.44 24.63 -15.19
C VAL A 176 2.40 23.59 -15.61
N GLN A 177 2.84 22.37 -15.88
CA GLN A 177 1.95 21.25 -16.12
C GLN A 177 1.87 20.37 -14.87
N PHE A 178 0.73 20.43 -14.18
CA PHE A 178 0.49 19.73 -12.93
C PHE A 178 -0.05 18.33 -13.15
N TYR A 179 0.56 17.35 -12.51
CA TYR A 179 0.14 15.95 -12.54
C TYR A 179 0.09 15.37 -11.13
N GLY A 180 -0.78 14.38 -10.93
CA GLY A 180 -0.86 13.65 -9.67
C GLY A 180 -1.79 12.44 -9.74
N PRO A 181 -1.74 11.55 -8.74
CA PRO A 181 -2.72 10.51 -8.59
C PRO A 181 -4.10 11.10 -8.29
N ASN A 182 -5.16 10.41 -8.71
CA ASN A 182 -6.52 10.86 -8.45
C ASN A 182 -6.99 10.52 -7.01
N GLU A 183 -8.21 10.93 -6.68
CA GLU A 183 -8.83 10.81 -5.35
C GLU A 183 -9.00 9.37 -4.85
N ASN A 184 -8.77 8.36 -5.67
CA ASN A 184 -8.78 6.96 -5.22
C ASN A 184 -7.46 6.53 -4.57
N HIS A 185 -6.45 7.38 -4.61
CA HIS A 185 -5.12 7.11 -4.06
C HIS A 185 -4.89 7.83 -2.73
N GLY A 186 -4.39 7.08 -1.74
CA GLY A 186 -4.01 7.68 -0.46
C GLY A 186 -2.93 8.76 -0.58
N THR A 187 -2.11 8.75 -1.63
CA THR A 187 -1.15 9.84 -1.89
C THR A 187 -1.86 11.15 -2.23
N TYR A 188 -2.97 11.10 -2.98
CA TYR A 188 -3.83 12.26 -3.20
C TYR A 188 -4.48 12.72 -1.88
N GLU A 189 -5.06 11.78 -1.09
CA GLU A 189 -5.66 12.11 0.20
C GLU A 189 -4.64 12.81 1.12
N PHE A 190 -3.41 12.29 1.20
CA PHE A 190 -2.37 12.90 2.02
C PHE A 190 -1.98 14.31 1.51
N PHE A 191 -1.77 14.46 0.20
CA PHE A 191 -1.43 15.75 -0.38
C PHE A 191 -2.55 16.77 -0.15
N TYR A 192 -3.81 16.41 -0.43
CA TYR A 192 -4.96 17.29 -0.28
C TYR A 192 -5.30 17.60 1.19
N GLU A 193 -5.44 16.55 2.04
CA GLU A 193 -5.92 16.72 3.42
C GLU A 193 -4.83 17.31 4.34
N VAL A 194 -3.56 16.93 4.15
CA VAL A 194 -2.47 17.29 5.08
C VAL A 194 -1.59 18.39 4.53
N ILE A 195 -1.13 18.27 3.27
CA ILE A 195 -0.17 19.25 2.71
C ILE A 195 -0.88 20.52 2.24
N LEU A 196 -2.02 20.39 1.54
CA LEU A 196 -2.83 21.54 1.11
C LEU A 196 -3.84 22.00 2.16
N GLU A 197 -3.94 21.33 3.33
CA GLU A 197 -4.90 21.67 4.40
C GLU A 197 -6.35 21.79 3.88
N GLU A 198 -6.78 20.86 3.00
CA GLU A 198 -8.08 20.82 2.33
C GLU A 198 -8.38 22.05 1.43
N GLN A 199 -7.37 22.81 1.03
CA GLN A 199 -7.54 23.90 0.07
C GLN A 199 -7.69 23.32 -1.35
N ASP A 200 -8.55 23.95 -2.16
CA ASP A 200 -8.80 23.49 -3.54
C ASP A 200 -7.51 23.50 -4.37
N MET A 201 -7.23 22.37 -5.00
CA MET A 201 -6.11 22.22 -5.93
C MET A 201 -6.38 22.96 -7.25
N VAL A 202 -5.34 23.43 -7.91
CA VAL A 202 -5.43 24.04 -9.26
C VAL A 202 -6.22 23.17 -10.22
N LYS A 203 -7.17 23.76 -10.93
CA LYS A 203 -8.09 23.07 -11.86
C LYS A 203 -7.39 22.54 -13.11
N THR A 204 -6.21 23.06 -13.40
CA THR A 204 -5.36 22.62 -14.51
C THR A 204 -4.64 21.31 -14.22
N ALA A 205 -4.66 20.83 -12.97
CA ALA A 205 -4.02 19.55 -12.61
C ALA A 205 -4.68 18.35 -13.31
N THR A 206 -3.86 17.55 -13.99
CA THR A 206 -4.26 16.27 -14.54
C THR A 206 -4.05 15.16 -13.52
N LEU A 207 -5.15 14.56 -13.07
CA LEU A 207 -5.16 13.52 -12.06
C LEU A 207 -5.45 12.17 -12.70
N GLU A 208 -4.59 11.17 -12.46
CA GLU A 208 -4.64 9.88 -13.13
C GLU A 208 -4.78 8.72 -12.14
N GLN A 209 -5.43 7.63 -12.59
CA GLN A 209 -5.52 6.40 -11.83
C GLN A 209 -4.21 5.60 -11.86
N GLU A 210 -3.49 5.62 -12.99
CA GLU A 210 -2.32 4.77 -13.19
C GLU A 210 -1.02 5.57 -13.07
N TYR A 211 -0.20 5.25 -12.07
CA TYR A 211 1.10 5.92 -11.85
C TYR A 211 2.06 5.82 -13.04
N SER A 212 2.00 4.74 -13.82
CA SER A 212 2.82 4.60 -15.04
C SER A 212 2.49 5.67 -16.10
N THR A 213 1.22 6.09 -16.16
CA THR A 213 0.77 7.19 -17.03
C THR A 213 1.36 8.51 -16.56
N LEU A 214 1.35 8.77 -15.24
CA LEU A 214 1.94 9.98 -14.67
C LEU A 214 3.46 10.07 -14.93
N VAL A 215 4.19 8.97 -14.72
CA VAL A 215 5.63 8.91 -15.01
C VAL A 215 5.89 9.20 -16.50
N ASP A 216 5.09 8.62 -17.39
CA ASP A 216 5.22 8.84 -18.83
C ASP A 216 4.93 10.29 -19.24
N GLN A 217 3.93 10.93 -18.63
CA GLN A 217 3.60 12.34 -18.83
C GLN A 217 4.73 13.25 -18.36
N VAL A 218 5.19 13.09 -17.11
CA VAL A 218 6.30 13.90 -16.56
C VAL A 218 7.58 13.73 -17.37
N SER A 219 7.90 12.51 -17.79
CA SER A 219 9.14 12.25 -18.57
C SER A 219 9.16 12.88 -19.94
N LYS A 220 8.01 13.31 -20.50
CA LYS A 220 7.87 13.89 -21.84
C LYS A 220 7.68 15.39 -21.85
N ASP A 221 7.33 16.00 -20.73
CA ASP A 221 7.07 17.42 -20.61
C ASP A 221 8.05 18.08 -19.65
N LYS A 222 8.92 18.95 -20.18
CA LYS A 222 9.90 19.69 -19.41
C LYS A 222 9.28 20.61 -18.33
N ASN A 223 8.04 21.06 -18.55
CA ASN A 223 7.30 21.93 -17.65
C ASN A 223 6.42 21.14 -16.65
N ALA A 224 6.54 19.81 -16.62
CA ALA A 224 5.77 18.97 -15.72
C ALA A 224 6.34 18.98 -14.31
N ILE A 225 5.40 19.00 -13.34
CA ILE A 225 5.64 18.66 -11.94
C ILE A 225 4.53 17.69 -11.48
N ALA A 226 4.88 16.70 -10.68
CA ALA A 226 3.92 15.77 -10.12
C ALA A 226 4.26 15.42 -8.67
N PHE A 227 3.32 14.81 -7.95
CA PHE A 227 3.55 14.24 -6.63
C PHE A 227 3.27 12.75 -6.63
N PHE A 228 4.17 11.96 -6.00
CA PHE A 228 4.10 10.51 -5.92
C PHE A 228 4.40 10.05 -4.48
N GLY A 229 4.13 8.75 -4.20
CA GLY A 229 4.83 8.08 -3.11
C GLY A 229 6.27 7.76 -3.52
N TYR A 230 7.19 7.81 -2.57
CA TYR A 230 8.62 7.62 -2.80
C TYR A 230 8.96 6.34 -3.60
N GLY A 231 8.27 5.23 -3.32
CA GLY A 231 8.52 3.97 -4.02
C GLY A 231 8.29 4.01 -5.54
N TYR A 232 7.33 4.82 -5.98
CA TYR A 232 7.13 5.03 -7.41
C TYR A 232 8.21 5.89 -8.04
N TYR A 233 8.69 6.89 -7.32
CA TYR A 233 9.85 7.69 -7.75
C TYR A 233 11.10 6.81 -7.85
N GLU A 234 11.43 6.07 -6.78
CA GLU A 234 12.62 5.22 -6.71
C GLU A 234 12.69 4.21 -7.86
N SER A 235 11.53 3.64 -8.20
CA SER A 235 11.43 2.68 -9.31
C SER A 235 11.55 3.31 -10.71
N ASN A 236 11.61 4.64 -10.84
CA ASN A 236 11.61 5.38 -12.11
C ASN A 236 12.62 6.52 -12.17
N THR A 237 13.69 6.45 -11.39
CA THR A 237 14.77 7.49 -11.34
C THR A 237 15.51 7.69 -12.66
N ASP A 238 15.35 6.76 -13.60
CA ASP A 238 15.87 6.87 -14.97
C ASP A 238 15.02 7.78 -15.87
N LYS A 239 13.79 8.13 -15.47
CA LYS A 239 12.81 8.89 -16.25
C LYS A 239 12.40 10.22 -15.63
N ILE A 240 12.42 10.32 -14.31
CA ILE A 240 11.97 11.47 -13.53
C ILE A 240 12.99 11.82 -12.44
N THR A 241 12.98 13.08 -12.00
CA THR A 241 13.90 13.60 -10.98
C THR A 241 13.11 14.09 -9.77
N ALA A 242 13.53 13.72 -8.55
CA ALA A 242 12.93 14.28 -7.35
C ALA A 242 13.34 15.73 -7.14
N VAL A 243 12.40 16.53 -6.66
CA VAL A 243 12.65 17.86 -6.14
C VAL A 243 13.13 17.75 -4.70
N LYS A 244 14.22 18.41 -4.35
CA LYS A 244 14.62 18.59 -2.95
C LYS A 244 13.76 19.68 -2.33
N VAL A 245 13.16 19.39 -1.18
CA VAL A 245 12.29 20.36 -0.50
C VAL A 245 13.00 20.94 0.70
N ASP A 246 13.02 22.28 0.78
CA ASP A 246 13.54 23.01 1.93
C ASP A 246 12.40 23.29 2.92
N PHE A 247 12.47 22.62 4.08
CA PHE A 247 11.54 22.78 5.19
C PHE A 247 12.01 23.83 6.22
N GLY A 248 13.02 24.64 5.87
CA GLY A 248 13.55 25.74 6.69
C GLY A 248 14.99 25.56 7.15
N ASP A 249 15.54 24.36 7.10
CA ASP A 249 16.93 24.04 7.47
C ASP A 249 17.83 23.69 6.27
N GLY A 250 17.31 23.90 5.05
CA GLY A 250 17.95 23.63 3.77
C GLY A 250 17.28 22.51 2.97
N PRO A 251 17.60 22.39 1.66
CA PRO A 251 16.95 21.42 0.77
C PRO A 251 17.25 19.97 1.15
N VAL A 252 16.19 19.17 1.37
CA VAL A 252 16.26 17.75 1.72
C VAL A 252 15.81 16.90 0.53
N GLU A 253 16.65 15.97 0.12
CA GLU A 253 16.30 14.97 -0.89
C GLU A 253 15.47 13.83 -0.26
N PRO A 254 14.32 13.43 -0.85
CA PRO A 254 13.59 12.27 -0.37
C PRO A 254 14.41 11.00 -0.55
N SER A 255 14.58 10.25 0.53
CA SER A 255 15.30 8.96 0.55
C SER A 255 14.84 8.12 1.74
N LEU A 256 15.15 6.82 1.75
CA LEU A 256 14.86 5.95 2.90
C LEU A 256 15.58 6.39 4.19
N GLU A 257 16.63 7.23 4.07
CA GLU A 257 17.37 7.77 5.22
C GLU A 257 16.77 9.08 5.75
N THR A 258 16.01 9.82 4.92
CA THR A 258 15.40 11.12 5.28
C THR A 258 13.91 11.03 5.53
N ILE A 259 13.23 10.01 5.01
CA ILE A 259 11.80 9.77 5.20
C ILE A 259 11.56 9.10 6.56
N GLY A 260 10.87 9.79 7.46
CA GLY A 260 10.53 9.31 8.79
C GLY A 260 9.96 10.44 9.65
N LYS A 261 9.23 10.08 10.70
CA LYS A 261 8.47 11.04 11.53
C LYS A 261 9.37 12.04 12.28
N GLU A 262 10.62 11.66 12.57
CA GLU A 262 11.60 12.47 13.30
C GLU A 262 12.85 12.76 12.45
N LEU A 263 12.75 12.58 11.11
CA LEU A 263 13.84 12.82 10.17
C LEU A 263 13.58 14.08 9.35
N ASP A 264 14.56 14.47 8.55
CA ASP A 264 14.58 15.76 7.87
C ASP A 264 13.43 15.95 6.84
N TYR A 265 12.84 14.83 6.33
CA TYR A 265 11.71 14.83 5.40
C TYR A 265 10.34 14.62 6.11
N ALA A 266 10.29 14.79 7.44
CA ALA A 266 9.10 14.57 8.27
C ALA A 266 7.83 15.31 7.80
N PRO A 267 7.88 16.58 7.33
CA PRO A 267 6.66 17.28 6.89
C PRO A 267 5.95 16.59 5.71
N PHE A 268 6.71 15.92 4.83
CA PHE A 268 6.17 15.17 3.69
C PHE A 268 6.20 13.65 3.92
N THR A 269 6.22 13.24 5.18
CA THR A 269 6.20 11.82 5.60
C THR A 269 4.90 11.49 6.33
N ARG A 270 4.32 10.33 6.01
CA ARG A 270 3.19 9.76 6.74
C ARG A 270 3.46 8.30 7.12
N LEU A 271 2.73 7.80 8.12
CA LEU A 271 2.63 6.39 8.40
C LEU A 271 1.63 5.71 7.48
N VAL A 272 1.92 4.45 7.14
CA VAL A 272 0.97 3.54 6.52
C VAL A 272 0.68 2.39 7.47
N TYR A 273 -0.54 1.87 7.42
CA TYR A 273 -1.12 1.01 8.45
C TYR A 273 -1.78 -0.22 7.85
N THR A 274 -1.91 -1.26 8.68
CA THR A 274 -2.94 -2.28 8.54
C THR A 274 -3.70 -2.44 9.85
N TYR A 275 -5.00 -2.64 9.77
CA TYR A 275 -5.89 -2.82 10.91
C TYR A 275 -6.33 -4.27 10.95
N LEU A 276 -6.01 -4.97 12.03
CA LEU A 276 -6.33 -6.38 12.25
C LEU A 276 -7.65 -6.51 13.02
N ASN A 277 -8.56 -7.35 12.53
CA ASN A 277 -9.70 -7.81 13.30
C ASN A 277 -9.23 -8.86 14.31
N MET A 278 -9.13 -8.45 15.59
CA MET A 278 -8.64 -9.28 16.68
C MET A 278 -9.56 -10.45 17.01
N ASP A 279 -10.87 -10.31 16.76
CA ASP A 279 -11.81 -11.39 16.97
C ASP A 279 -11.55 -12.51 15.96
N TYR A 280 -11.28 -12.14 14.70
CA TYR A 280 -10.90 -13.10 13.67
C TYR A 280 -9.51 -13.69 13.88
N ALA A 281 -8.57 -12.93 14.45
CA ALA A 281 -7.26 -13.47 14.81
C ALA A 281 -7.36 -14.57 15.88
N LYS A 282 -8.33 -14.47 16.80
CA LYS A 282 -8.61 -15.52 17.81
C LYS A 282 -9.36 -16.73 17.23
N GLU A 283 -10.25 -16.50 16.27
CA GLU A 283 -11.09 -17.54 15.69
C GLU A 283 -10.45 -18.29 14.51
N LYS A 284 -9.57 -17.61 13.76
CA LYS A 284 -8.95 -18.07 12.51
C LYS A 284 -7.43 -18.13 12.67
N PRO A 285 -6.83 -19.28 12.98
CA PRO A 285 -5.38 -19.38 13.23
C PRO A 285 -4.52 -18.83 12.09
N GLN A 286 -4.95 -18.95 10.82
CA GLN A 286 -4.23 -18.43 9.67
C GLN A 286 -4.21 -16.89 9.64
N VAL A 287 -5.22 -16.22 10.22
CA VAL A 287 -5.27 -14.74 10.31
C VAL A 287 -4.25 -14.25 11.32
N LEU A 288 -4.17 -14.89 12.49
CA LEU A 288 -3.17 -14.57 13.52
C LEU A 288 -1.76 -14.85 13.02
N ASP A 289 -1.55 -15.98 12.35
CA ASP A 289 -0.24 -16.36 11.82
C ASP A 289 0.23 -15.37 10.74
N PHE A 290 -0.66 -14.96 9.84
CA PHE A 290 -0.36 -13.92 8.86
C PHE A 290 -0.06 -12.57 9.53
N ALA A 291 -0.80 -12.17 10.59
CA ALA A 291 -0.49 -10.96 11.36
C ALA A 291 0.92 -11.01 11.97
N LYS A 292 1.31 -12.15 12.53
CA LYS A 292 2.67 -12.37 13.07
C LYS A 292 3.73 -12.30 11.97
N PHE A 293 3.43 -12.84 10.77
CA PHE A 293 4.34 -12.76 9.64
C PHE A 293 4.54 -11.32 9.16
N ILE A 294 3.46 -10.50 9.07
CA ILE A 294 3.54 -9.08 8.69
C ILE A 294 4.61 -8.34 9.50
N VAL A 295 4.66 -8.53 10.81
CA VAL A 295 5.59 -7.83 11.72
C VAL A 295 6.88 -8.60 12.01
N SER A 296 7.06 -9.78 11.42
CA SER A 296 8.28 -10.57 11.54
C SER A 296 9.45 -9.95 10.79
N GLU A 297 10.67 -10.39 11.05
CA GLU A 297 11.86 -9.95 10.31
C GLU A 297 11.77 -10.19 8.80
N GLN A 298 10.93 -11.13 8.34
CA GLN A 298 10.72 -11.45 6.92
C GLN A 298 9.55 -10.66 6.29
N GLY A 299 8.72 -10.02 7.09
CA GLY A 299 7.58 -9.23 6.68
C GLY A 299 7.92 -7.75 6.43
N ALA A 300 7.12 -6.83 7.01
CA ALA A 300 7.26 -5.40 6.80
C ALA A 300 8.66 -4.85 7.12
N PRO A 301 9.37 -5.29 8.19
CA PRO A 301 10.73 -4.80 8.47
C PRO A 301 11.70 -4.93 7.30
N LYS A 302 11.61 -6.01 6.55
CA LYS A 302 12.45 -6.26 5.38
C LYS A 302 11.84 -5.70 4.10
N LEU A 303 10.56 -6.00 3.87
CA LEU A 303 9.91 -5.78 2.58
C LEU A 303 9.50 -4.31 2.35
N ALA A 304 9.42 -3.48 3.41
CA ALA A 304 9.12 -2.06 3.27
C ALA A 304 10.10 -1.38 2.29
N SER A 305 11.40 -1.51 2.52
CA SER A 305 12.42 -0.89 1.66
C SER A 305 12.38 -1.41 0.22
N GLU A 306 12.07 -2.71 0.04
CA GLU A 306 11.97 -3.30 -1.30
C GLU A 306 10.74 -2.79 -2.09
N ASN A 307 9.79 -2.13 -1.39
CA ASN A 307 8.60 -1.52 -1.97
C ASN A 307 8.60 0.02 -1.86
N GLY A 308 9.76 0.63 -1.55
CA GLY A 308 9.94 2.08 -1.51
C GLY A 308 9.32 2.78 -0.28
N PHE A 309 9.14 2.04 0.80
CA PHE A 309 8.76 2.59 2.10
C PHE A 309 9.96 2.59 3.04
N ALA A 310 10.10 3.61 3.89
CA ALA A 310 11.09 3.56 4.96
C ALA A 310 10.56 2.70 6.12
N PRO A 311 11.33 1.67 6.55
CA PRO A 311 10.89 0.81 7.65
C PRO A 311 10.82 1.59 8.97
N LEU A 312 9.97 1.11 9.88
CA LEU A 312 9.95 1.62 11.24
C LEU A 312 11.19 1.17 12.01
N PRO A 313 11.53 1.84 13.15
CA PRO A 313 12.48 1.30 14.10
C PRO A 313 12.10 -0.11 14.58
N ASP A 314 13.09 -0.99 14.78
CA ASP A 314 12.87 -2.40 15.16
C ASP A 314 12.05 -2.55 16.44
N GLU A 315 12.19 -1.61 17.39
CA GLU A 315 11.44 -1.57 18.64
C GLU A 315 9.92 -1.50 18.41
N LYS A 316 9.49 -0.81 17.32
CA LYS A 316 8.06 -0.73 16.99
C LYS A 316 7.50 -2.08 16.53
N TYR A 317 8.21 -2.77 15.67
CA TYR A 317 7.81 -4.11 15.26
C TYR A 317 7.85 -5.10 16.42
N GLU A 318 8.78 -4.94 17.38
CA GLU A 318 8.84 -5.76 18.58
C GLU A 318 7.63 -5.55 19.50
N GLU A 319 7.13 -4.31 19.64
CA GLU A 319 5.88 -4.01 20.35
C GLU A 319 4.71 -4.84 19.76
N TYR A 320 4.53 -4.81 18.44
CA TYR A 320 3.47 -5.57 17.77
C TYR A 320 3.66 -7.08 17.89
N ARG A 321 4.88 -7.59 17.74
CA ARG A 321 5.18 -9.01 17.97
C ARG A 321 4.78 -9.46 19.38
N ASN A 322 5.05 -8.65 20.38
CA ASN A 322 4.66 -8.96 21.76
C ASN A 322 3.15 -8.99 21.94
N ILE A 323 2.40 -8.00 21.39
CA ILE A 323 0.94 -7.99 21.44
C ILE A 323 0.36 -9.23 20.75
N LEU A 324 0.81 -9.56 19.54
CA LEU A 324 0.30 -10.68 18.77
C LEU A 324 0.62 -12.05 19.39
N ASN A 325 1.70 -12.16 20.16
CA ASN A 325 2.06 -13.38 20.88
C ASN A 325 1.22 -13.63 22.15
N GLU A 326 0.53 -12.60 22.65
CA GLU A 326 -0.40 -12.72 23.76
C GLU A 326 -1.80 -13.18 23.33
N ILE A 327 -2.07 -13.24 22.02
CA ILE A 327 -3.34 -13.74 21.47
C ILE A 327 -3.27 -15.27 21.45
N GLU A 328 -4.19 -15.89 22.21
CA GLU A 328 -4.37 -17.35 22.30
C GLU A 328 -5.48 -17.85 21.35
#